data_99844b48a90721a8ed4eb6f04a6a584c
#
_entry.id   99844b48a90721a8ed4eb6f04a6a584c
#
_cell.length_a   1.000
_cell.length_b   1.000
_cell.length_c   1.000
_cell.angle_alpha   90.00
_cell.angle_beta   90.00
_cell.angle_gamma   90.00
#
_symmetry.space_group_name_H-M   'P 1'
#
loop_
_entity.id
_entity.type
_entity.pdbx_description
1 polymer ?
#
loop_
_entity_poly.entity_id
_entity_poly.type
_entity_poly.pdbx_seq_one_letter_code
_entity_poly.pdbx_strand_id
1 'polypeptide(L)'
;MAKDIARELLRTTDALPLIDTHEHMERDQQGRYYGSDLFDMVKNTFYLWADLVSSGMPTEPWATNENDDEKKWHVLRRYLPNVVASGYYRGIVRGLQAIHGFDDELIDDSNWHSLNERIRKAYADPEWPVKVMREKTHIRWAINDVDGFNMDRSLFLPSLKFDYLLRWGTPSGREQIRQMDGEEFPRFDDYVKLLDRKINEFKQKGAVALKTVTPYYRGLDYEEVSADDARRAFHATGEPTPAEKKAVEDFAFHRVVRRAIELNLPIQVHTGILAWNTTFLPYCNPTQLNALFLRYPQCRFVLFHGGYPFSDELGVLVKTFPNVYLDLCWMPWISLELTKRFLDVWLEIVPSNKFMWGGDAHRAECIHGHWLLAQQAVCEVLGEKVRSRALDHQSALRIAQGIFRDNAQSFFSIH
;
A
#
# COMPACT_ATOMS: atom_id res chain seq x y z
N MET A 1 -33.00 -10.40 -10.68
CA MET A 1 -31.77 -11.12 -11.17
C MET A 1 -30.50 -10.32 -10.95
N ALA A 2 -30.22 -9.19 -11.59
CA ALA A 2 -28.90 -8.51 -11.44
C ALA A 2 -28.65 -7.97 -10.02
N LYS A 3 -29.65 -7.35 -9.37
CA LYS A 3 -29.55 -6.93 -7.95
C LYS A 3 -29.35 -8.11 -7.01
N ASP A 4 -29.83 -9.29 -7.37
CA ASP A 4 -29.67 -10.50 -6.54
C ASP A 4 -28.26 -11.06 -6.64
N ILE A 5 -27.63 -11.04 -7.81
CA ILE A 5 -26.26 -11.53 -8.02
C ILE A 5 -25.25 -10.64 -7.28
N ALA A 6 -25.36 -9.32 -7.44
CA ALA A 6 -24.47 -8.40 -6.72
C ALA A 6 -24.61 -8.53 -5.18
N ARG A 7 -25.83 -8.73 -4.69
CA ARG A 7 -26.10 -8.99 -3.26
C ARG A 7 -25.53 -10.33 -2.80
N GLU A 8 -25.59 -11.35 -3.62
CA GLU A 8 -25.01 -12.66 -3.30
C GLU A 8 -23.47 -12.58 -3.26
N LEU A 9 -22.85 -11.89 -4.23
CA LEU A 9 -21.43 -11.61 -4.23
C LEU A 9 -21.02 -10.84 -2.96
N LEU A 10 -21.76 -9.80 -2.57
CA LEU A 10 -21.55 -9.07 -1.32
C LEU A 10 -21.61 -10.01 -0.11
N ARG A 11 -22.66 -10.80 0.04
CA ARG A 11 -22.78 -11.76 1.16
C ARG A 11 -21.64 -12.76 1.20
N THR A 12 -21.23 -13.27 0.03
CA THR A 12 -20.14 -14.25 -0.08
C THR A 12 -18.81 -13.62 0.34
N THR A 13 -18.55 -12.39 -0.10
CA THR A 13 -17.31 -11.68 0.23
C THR A 13 -17.30 -11.19 1.67
N ASP A 14 -18.44 -10.81 2.26
CA ASP A 14 -18.57 -10.48 3.68
C ASP A 14 -18.18 -11.64 4.61
N ALA A 15 -18.51 -12.88 4.22
CA ALA A 15 -18.19 -14.07 4.99
C ALA A 15 -16.78 -14.63 4.72
N LEU A 16 -16.05 -14.03 3.77
CA LEU A 16 -14.73 -14.54 3.35
C LEU A 16 -13.65 -14.14 4.36
N PRO A 17 -12.82 -15.08 4.84
CA PRO A 17 -11.61 -14.72 5.57
C PRO A 17 -10.60 -14.08 4.60
N LEU A 18 -10.45 -12.77 4.67
CA LEU A 18 -9.68 -11.96 3.73
C LEU A 18 -8.17 -12.11 3.94
N ILE A 19 -7.42 -11.92 2.86
CA ILE A 19 -5.97 -11.66 2.92
C ILE A 19 -5.74 -10.26 2.38
N ASP A 20 -5.34 -9.38 3.28
CA ASP A 20 -4.94 -8.02 2.99
C ASP A 20 -3.46 -8.00 2.60
N THR A 21 -3.16 -7.54 1.40
CA THR A 21 -1.80 -7.66 0.86
C THR A 21 -0.87 -6.53 1.30
N HIS A 22 -1.40 -5.46 1.92
CA HIS A 22 -0.56 -4.34 2.32
C HIS A 22 -1.20 -3.42 3.35
N GLU A 23 -0.52 -3.26 4.49
CA GLU A 23 -0.93 -2.37 5.57
C GLU A 23 0.26 -1.68 6.24
N HIS A 24 -0.02 -0.61 6.98
CA HIS A 24 0.94 0.18 7.74
C HIS A 24 0.52 0.31 9.21
N MET A 25 0.19 -0.81 9.84
CA MET A 25 -0.26 -0.85 11.24
C MET A 25 0.93 -0.88 12.20
N GLU A 26 1.27 0.29 12.75
CA GLU A 26 2.41 0.48 13.64
C GLU A 26 2.00 0.51 15.12
N ARG A 27 2.92 0.09 15.99
CA ARG A 27 2.81 0.20 17.44
C ARG A 27 3.78 1.24 18.00
N ASP A 28 3.35 1.96 19.02
CA ASP A 28 4.22 2.85 19.80
C ASP A 28 5.22 2.06 20.67
N GLN A 29 6.09 2.77 21.38
CA GLN A 29 7.08 2.15 22.28
C GLN A 29 6.44 1.38 23.45
N GLN A 30 5.18 1.66 23.79
CA GLN A 30 4.39 0.96 24.79
C GLN A 30 3.62 -0.24 24.22
N GLY A 31 3.75 -0.50 22.93
CA GLY A 31 3.11 -1.61 22.23
C GLY A 31 1.66 -1.37 21.83
N ARG A 32 1.16 -0.13 21.89
CA ARG A 32 -0.19 0.24 21.46
C ARG A 32 -0.18 0.64 20.00
N TYR A 33 -1.19 0.23 19.23
CA TYR A 33 -1.34 0.71 17.85
C TYR A 33 -1.61 2.21 17.82
N TYR A 34 -1.01 2.90 16.83
CA TYR A 34 -1.28 4.31 16.59
C TYR A 34 -2.74 4.53 16.20
N GLY A 35 -3.28 5.62 16.66
CA GLY A 35 -4.65 6.05 16.49
C GLY A 35 -5.14 6.67 17.79
N SER A 36 -5.84 7.78 17.72
CA SER A 36 -6.31 8.45 18.93
C SER A 36 -7.68 9.08 18.76
N ASP A 37 -7.94 9.73 17.64
CA ASP A 37 -9.10 10.57 17.43
C ASP A 37 -9.36 10.86 15.95
N LEU A 38 -10.41 11.62 15.68
CA LEU A 38 -10.79 12.05 14.33
C LEU A 38 -9.66 12.83 13.62
N PHE A 39 -8.95 13.68 14.35
CA PHE A 39 -7.91 14.54 13.77
C PHE A 39 -6.66 13.75 13.41
N ASP A 40 -6.30 12.77 14.24
CA ASP A 40 -5.26 11.79 13.93
C ASP A 40 -5.62 11.00 12.67
N MET A 41 -6.86 10.52 12.56
CA MET A 41 -7.34 9.78 11.39
C MET A 41 -7.25 10.63 10.11
N VAL A 42 -7.73 11.89 10.13
CA VAL A 42 -7.66 12.80 8.98
C VAL A 42 -6.21 13.08 8.58
N LYS A 43 -5.33 13.36 9.54
CA LYS A 43 -3.91 13.67 9.29
C LYS A 43 -3.15 12.46 8.71
N ASN A 44 -3.43 11.26 9.23
CA ASN A 44 -2.73 10.04 8.86
C ASN A 44 -3.41 9.26 7.72
N THR A 45 -4.49 9.79 7.15
CA THR A 45 -4.95 9.42 5.81
C THR A 45 -4.28 10.38 4.82
N PHE A 46 -3.05 10.05 4.42
CA PHE A 46 -2.12 10.93 3.71
C PHE A 46 -2.69 11.57 2.44
N TYR A 47 -3.59 10.90 1.76
CA TYR A 47 -4.24 11.40 0.55
C TYR A 47 -5.38 12.36 0.84
N LEU A 48 -6.20 12.10 1.88
CA LEU A 48 -7.19 13.09 2.31
C LEU A 48 -6.49 14.35 2.82
N TRP A 49 -5.39 14.18 3.56
CA TRP A 49 -4.57 15.31 3.97
C TRP A 49 -4.04 16.09 2.77
N ALA A 50 -3.53 15.39 1.74
CA ALA A 50 -3.06 16.00 0.50
C ALA A 50 -4.17 16.74 -0.24
N ASP A 51 -5.39 16.21 -0.30
CA ASP A 51 -6.56 16.88 -0.88
C ASP A 51 -6.89 18.17 -0.13
N LEU A 52 -6.90 18.12 1.21
CA LEU A 52 -7.14 19.30 2.05
C LEU A 52 -6.07 20.38 1.83
N VAL A 53 -4.79 20.01 1.82
CA VAL A 53 -3.69 20.93 1.52
C VAL A 53 -3.80 21.48 0.10
N SER A 54 -4.13 20.66 -0.88
CA SER A 54 -4.35 21.07 -2.27
C SER A 54 -5.54 22.02 -2.43
N SER A 55 -6.54 21.92 -1.54
CA SER A 55 -7.66 22.84 -1.49
C SER A 55 -7.34 24.18 -0.81
N GLY A 56 -6.11 24.36 -0.31
CA GLY A 56 -5.61 25.57 0.32
C GLY A 56 -5.54 25.54 1.85
N MET A 57 -5.73 24.37 2.48
CA MET A 57 -5.65 24.25 3.94
C MET A 57 -4.22 24.53 4.44
N PRO A 58 -4.03 25.50 5.36
CA PRO A 58 -2.74 25.75 5.96
C PRO A 58 -2.37 24.64 6.97
N THR A 59 -1.12 24.22 6.97
CA THR A 59 -0.64 23.12 7.82
C THR A 59 -0.11 23.58 9.17
N GLU A 60 0.45 24.82 9.27
CA GLU A 60 1.00 25.36 10.52
C GLU A 60 -0.03 25.45 11.66
N PRO A 61 -1.26 25.98 11.43
CA PRO A 61 -2.24 26.05 12.52
C PRO A 61 -2.60 24.68 13.09
N TRP A 62 -2.51 23.62 12.28
CA TRP A 62 -2.70 22.26 12.75
C TRP A 62 -1.53 21.80 13.62
N ALA A 63 -0.30 22.03 13.21
CA ALA A 63 0.89 21.65 13.95
C ALA A 63 1.02 22.40 15.29
N THR A 64 0.71 23.70 15.31
CA THR A 64 0.80 24.54 16.52
C THR A 64 -0.32 24.30 17.54
N ASN A 65 -1.40 23.63 17.14
CA ASN A 65 -2.56 23.33 18.00
C ASN A 65 -2.73 21.84 18.23
N GLU A 66 -1.64 21.12 18.37
CA GLU A 66 -1.63 19.64 18.42
C GLU A 66 -2.59 19.05 19.47
N ASN A 67 -2.77 19.73 20.60
CA ASN A 67 -3.64 19.31 21.71
C ASN A 67 -4.94 20.13 21.83
N ASP A 68 -5.33 20.91 20.83
CA ASP A 68 -6.52 21.78 20.84
C ASP A 68 -7.47 21.40 19.70
N ASP A 69 -8.42 20.55 20.00
CA ASP A 69 -9.35 20.01 19.00
C ASP A 69 -10.26 21.10 18.41
N GLU A 70 -10.68 22.08 19.20
CA GLU A 70 -11.54 23.16 18.71
C GLU A 70 -10.80 24.01 17.66
N LYS A 71 -9.51 24.28 17.88
CA LYS A 71 -8.71 25.01 16.90
C LYS A 71 -8.42 24.16 15.67
N LYS A 72 -8.17 22.85 15.81
CA LYS A 72 -8.04 21.93 14.67
C LYS A 72 -9.33 21.90 13.86
N TRP A 73 -10.47 21.76 14.54
CA TRP A 73 -11.78 21.77 13.88
C TRP A 73 -12.04 23.09 13.19
N HIS A 74 -11.75 24.22 13.83
CA HIS A 74 -11.92 25.55 13.23
C HIS A 74 -11.15 25.71 11.90
N VAL A 75 -10.00 25.07 11.74
CA VAL A 75 -9.28 25.00 10.46
C VAL A 75 -9.97 24.02 9.51
N LEU A 76 -10.15 22.79 9.94
CA LEU A 76 -10.62 21.68 9.10
C LEU A 76 -11.99 21.95 8.45
N ARG A 77 -12.97 22.45 9.21
CA ARG A 77 -14.36 22.70 8.75
C ARG A 77 -14.45 23.66 7.56
N ARG A 78 -13.44 24.49 7.32
CA ARG A 78 -13.42 25.45 6.20
C ARG A 78 -13.05 24.78 4.88
N TYR A 79 -12.28 23.69 4.94
CA TYR A 79 -11.72 23.01 3.78
C TYR A 79 -12.39 21.67 3.50
N LEU A 80 -12.95 21.04 4.52
CA LEU A 80 -13.62 19.76 4.43
C LEU A 80 -14.72 19.74 3.34
N PRO A 81 -15.56 20.77 3.17
CA PRO A 81 -16.55 20.80 2.10
C PRO A 81 -15.97 20.67 0.67
N ASN A 82 -14.70 21.03 0.47
CA ASN A 82 -14.06 20.93 -0.84
C ASN A 82 -13.68 19.50 -1.22
N VAL A 83 -13.61 18.58 -0.25
CA VAL A 83 -13.10 17.20 -0.42
C VAL A 83 -14.15 16.13 -0.17
N VAL A 84 -15.39 16.48 0.15
CA VAL A 84 -16.47 15.52 0.47
C VAL A 84 -16.81 14.54 -0.66
N ALA A 85 -16.51 14.90 -1.89
CA ALA A 85 -16.70 14.02 -3.05
C ALA A 85 -15.50 13.11 -3.31
N SER A 86 -14.34 13.33 -2.64
CA SER A 86 -13.16 12.49 -2.87
C SER A 86 -13.37 11.08 -2.35
N GLY A 87 -12.74 10.10 -3.00
CA GLY A 87 -12.81 8.71 -2.58
C GLY A 87 -12.26 8.50 -1.17
N TYR A 88 -11.23 9.25 -0.80
CA TYR A 88 -10.61 9.19 0.54
C TYR A 88 -11.57 9.63 1.66
N TYR A 89 -12.24 10.77 1.47
CA TYR A 89 -13.25 11.24 2.43
C TYR A 89 -14.41 10.23 2.55
N ARG A 90 -14.94 9.78 1.42
CA ARG A 90 -16.04 8.81 1.38
C ARG A 90 -15.67 7.49 2.04
N GLY A 91 -14.44 7.01 1.83
CA GLY A 91 -13.95 5.78 2.47
C GLY A 91 -13.86 5.93 3.99
N ILE A 92 -13.32 7.05 4.48
CA ILE A 92 -13.29 7.34 5.92
C ILE A 92 -14.69 7.37 6.50
N VAL A 93 -15.61 8.14 5.90
CA VAL A 93 -17.00 8.25 6.38
C VAL A 93 -17.67 6.88 6.44
N ARG A 94 -17.51 6.02 5.43
CA ARG A 94 -18.04 4.66 5.44
C ARG A 94 -17.45 3.80 6.57
N GLY A 95 -16.16 3.91 6.83
CA GLY A 95 -15.53 3.24 7.96
C GLY A 95 -16.10 3.71 9.30
N LEU A 96 -16.27 5.02 9.46
CA LEU A 96 -16.87 5.62 10.67
C LEU A 96 -18.33 5.21 10.86
N GLN A 97 -19.11 5.18 9.79
CA GLN A 97 -20.50 4.70 9.80
C GLN A 97 -20.58 3.24 10.29
N ALA A 98 -19.78 2.37 9.67
CA ALA A 98 -19.82 0.94 9.97
C ALA A 98 -19.30 0.58 11.38
N ILE A 99 -18.32 1.33 11.89
CA ILE A 99 -17.58 0.96 13.11
C ILE A 99 -18.05 1.75 14.32
N HIS A 100 -18.29 3.06 14.15
CA HIS A 100 -18.66 3.95 15.25
C HIS A 100 -20.14 4.34 15.27
N GLY A 101 -20.96 3.79 14.35
CA GLY A 101 -22.38 4.15 14.27
C GLY A 101 -22.57 5.65 13.96
N PHE A 102 -21.74 6.17 13.06
CA PHE A 102 -21.92 7.52 12.55
C PHE A 102 -22.99 7.49 11.46
N ASP A 103 -24.14 8.15 11.71
CA ASP A 103 -25.31 8.02 10.84
C ASP A 103 -25.37 9.10 9.75
N ASP A 104 -24.49 10.12 9.83
CA ASP A 104 -24.47 11.23 8.89
C ASP A 104 -23.59 10.95 7.66
N GLU A 105 -23.87 11.64 6.56
CA GLU A 105 -23.06 11.60 5.33
C GLU A 105 -21.86 12.56 5.37
N LEU A 106 -21.93 13.58 6.22
CA LEU A 106 -20.93 14.64 6.35
C LEU A 106 -20.54 14.84 7.82
N ILE A 107 -19.24 15.09 8.02
CA ILE A 107 -18.72 15.53 9.32
C ILE A 107 -18.81 17.05 9.34
N ASP A 108 -19.56 17.61 10.31
CA ASP A 108 -19.84 19.03 10.44
C ASP A 108 -19.84 19.53 11.89
N ASP A 109 -20.21 20.82 12.08
CA ASP A 109 -20.24 21.46 13.40
C ASP A 109 -21.18 20.78 14.41
N SER A 110 -22.19 20.04 13.95
CA SER A 110 -23.19 19.40 14.80
C SER A 110 -22.76 18.02 15.33
N ASN A 111 -21.84 17.35 14.64
CA ASN A 111 -21.56 15.93 14.90
C ASN A 111 -20.08 15.58 15.17
N TRP A 112 -19.12 16.42 14.76
CA TRP A 112 -17.70 16.11 14.88
C TRP A 112 -17.24 15.80 16.30
N HIS A 113 -17.74 16.57 17.29
CA HIS A 113 -17.35 16.42 18.69
C HIS A 113 -17.76 15.04 19.23
N SER A 114 -19.04 14.68 19.06
CA SER A 114 -19.56 13.37 19.52
C SER A 114 -18.89 12.20 18.79
N LEU A 115 -18.55 12.37 17.51
CA LEU A 115 -17.81 11.38 16.75
C LEU A 115 -16.37 11.23 17.27
N ASN A 116 -15.69 12.35 17.52
CA ASN A 116 -14.33 12.37 18.06
C ASN A 116 -14.25 11.63 19.42
N GLU A 117 -15.19 11.89 20.30
CA GLU A 117 -15.30 11.21 21.60
C GLU A 117 -15.54 9.70 21.46
N ARG A 118 -16.36 9.26 20.49
CA ARG A 118 -16.58 7.83 20.21
C ARG A 118 -15.28 7.16 19.74
N ILE A 119 -14.53 7.80 18.85
CA ILE A 119 -13.25 7.28 18.37
C ILE A 119 -12.26 7.18 19.54
N ARG A 120 -12.09 8.24 20.33
CA ARG A 120 -11.21 8.25 21.51
C ARG A 120 -11.54 7.14 22.50
N LYS A 121 -12.82 6.94 22.77
CA LYS A 121 -13.27 5.86 23.65
C LYS A 121 -12.91 4.47 23.10
N ALA A 122 -13.00 4.27 21.80
CA ALA A 122 -12.62 3.02 21.16
C ALA A 122 -11.11 2.77 21.25
N TYR A 123 -10.30 3.77 20.96
CA TYR A 123 -8.83 3.69 21.04
C TYR A 123 -8.27 3.70 22.48
N ALA A 124 -9.11 3.84 23.51
CA ALA A 124 -8.72 3.52 24.88
C ALA A 124 -8.42 2.02 25.08
N ASP A 125 -8.93 1.17 24.19
CA ASP A 125 -8.55 -0.24 24.10
C ASP A 125 -7.33 -0.39 23.15
N PRO A 126 -6.15 -0.78 23.63
CA PRO A 126 -4.96 -0.88 22.78
C PRO A 126 -5.06 -1.93 21.68
N GLU A 127 -5.98 -2.91 21.81
CA GLU A 127 -6.22 -3.95 20.79
C GLU A 127 -7.39 -3.60 19.85
N TRP A 128 -7.96 -2.39 19.97
CA TRP A 128 -9.06 -1.95 19.13
C TRP A 128 -8.84 -2.15 17.64
N PRO A 129 -7.69 -1.73 17.04
CA PRO A 129 -7.46 -1.92 15.62
C PRO A 129 -7.48 -3.38 15.18
N VAL A 130 -6.90 -4.28 15.99
CA VAL A 130 -6.91 -5.73 15.70
C VAL A 130 -8.33 -6.30 15.74
N LYS A 131 -9.13 -5.87 16.71
CA LYS A 131 -10.55 -6.27 16.80
C LYS A 131 -11.32 -5.83 15.56
N VAL A 132 -11.17 -4.58 15.13
CA VAL A 132 -11.82 -4.08 13.91
C VAL A 132 -11.40 -4.90 12.69
N MET A 133 -10.11 -5.14 12.51
CA MET A 133 -9.62 -5.91 11.37
C MET A 133 -10.15 -7.35 11.35
N ARG A 134 -10.18 -8.02 12.52
CA ARG A 134 -10.63 -9.41 12.62
C ARG A 134 -12.16 -9.57 12.62
N GLU A 135 -12.85 -8.76 13.41
CA GLU A 135 -14.27 -8.98 13.71
C GLU A 135 -15.20 -8.22 12.76
N LYS A 136 -14.74 -7.06 12.24
CA LYS A 136 -15.53 -6.23 11.32
C LYS A 136 -15.13 -6.40 9.86
N THR A 137 -13.83 -6.50 9.59
CA THR A 137 -13.31 -6.62 8.23
C THR A 137 -13.06 -8.08 7.84
N HIS A 138 -13.08 -9.01 8.81
CA HIS A 138 -12.80 -10.45 8.60
C HIS A 138 -11.43 -10.75 8.00
N ILE A 139 -10.42 -9.90 8.27
CA ILE A 139 -9.04 -10.13 7.81
C ILE A 139 -8.44 -11.30 8.59
N ARG A 140 -8.07 -12.34 7.86
CA ARG A 140 -7.35 -13.49 8.40
C ARG A 140 -5.85 -13.22 8.50
N TRP A 141 -5.29 -12.61 7.47
CA TRP A 141 -3.90 -12.20 7.39
C TRP A 141 -3.77 -10.83 6.72
N ALA A 142 -2.93 -9.97 7.27
CA ALA A 142 -2.52 -8.72 6.64
C ALA A 142 -1.01 -8.69 6.46
N ILE A 143 -0.52 -8.34 5.28
CA ILE A 143 0.90 -8.11 5.05
C ILE A 143 1.20 -6.69 5.49
N ASN A 144 2.08 -6.55 6.49
CA ASN A 144 2.33 -5.26 7.14
C ASN A 144 3.72 -4.73 6.81
N ASP A 145 3.78 -3.56 6.18
CA ASP A 145 5.00 -2.86 5.79
C ASP A 145 5.36 -1.78 6.81
N VAL A 146 5.94 -2.21 7.92
CA VAL A 146 6.41 -1.32 8.98
C VAL A 146 7.88 -1.58 9.28
N ASP A 147 8.55 -0.56 9.83
CA ASP A 147 9.92 -0.69 10.26
C ASP A 147 9.99 -1.61 11.50
N GLY A 148 10.62 -2.76 11.33
CA GLY A 148 10.78 -3.75 12.39
C GLY A 148 9.72 -4.85 12.40
N PHE A 149 9.71 -5.62 13.52
CA PHE A 149 8.89 -6.82 13.67
C PHE A 149 7.97 -6.77 14.91
N ASN A 150 7.77 -5.57 15.46
CA ASN A 150 6.87 -5.36 16.61
C ASN A 150 5.41 -5.31 16.15
N MET A 151 4.85 -6.48 15.81
CA MET A 151 3.49 -6.65 15.35
C MET A 151 2.84 -7.91 15.92
N ASP A 152 1.52 -7.97 15.97
CA ASP A 152 0.78 -9.19 16.30
C ASP A 152 0.94 -10.23 15.18
N ARG A 153 1.83 -11.20 15.39
CA ARG A 153 2.16 -12.26 14.42
C ARG A 153 1.01 -13.23 14.16
N SER A 154 -0.06 -13.16 14.92
CA SER A 154 -1.28 -13.94 14.66
C SER A 154 -2.21 -13.33 13.62
N LEU A 155 -1.95 -12.05 13.25
CA LEU A 155 -2.68 -11.30 12.22
C LEU A 155 -1.74 -10.79 11.13
N PHE A 156 -0.56 -10.29 11.50
CA PHE A 156 0.34 -9.62 10.57
C PHE A 156 1.49 -10.49 10.11
N LEU A 157 1.72 -10.47 8.81
CA LEU A 157 2.87 -11.06 8.13
C LEU A 157 3.79 -9.91 7.67
N PRO A 158 5.10 -9.94 7.98
CA PRO A 158 5.96 -8.82 7.63
C PRO A 158 6.27 -8.76 6.14
N SER A 159 6.20 -7.56 5.58
CA SER A 159 6.87 -7.15 4.36
C SER A 159 8.07 -6.28 4.72
N LEU A 160 9.15 -6.34 3.96
CA LEU A 160 10.32 -5.54 4.21
C LEU A 160 10.50 -4.45 3.17
N LYS A 161 10.47 -3.22 3.61
CA LYS A 161 10.91 -2.08 2.84
C LYS A 161 12.45 -2.05 2.78
N PHE A 162 13.01 -2.27 1.60
CA PHE A 162 14.47 -2.38 1.45
C PHE A 162 15.14 -1.15 0.81
N ASP A 163 14.39 -0.11 0.50
CA ASP A 163 14.90 1.08 -0.20
C ASP A 163 16.04 1.78 0.56
N TYR A 164 16.05 1.73 1.88
CA TYR A 164 17.13 2.29 2.67
C TYR A 164 18.48 1.61 2.35
N LEU A 165 18.47 0.32 2.04
CA LEU A 165 19.67 -0.41 1.62
C LEU A 165 20.19 0.05 0.25
N LEU A 166 19.31 0.52 -0.64
CA LEU A 166 19.69 1.03 -1.95
C LEU A 166 20.30 2.44 -1.87
N ARG A 167 19.82 3.25 -0.91
CA ARG A 167 20.12 4.69 -0.79
C ARG A 167 21.45 5.01 -0.10
N TRP A 168 22.30 4.05 0.15
CA TRP A 168 23.58 4.27 0.81
C TRP A 168 24.41 5.40 0.14
N GLY A 169 24.29 5.60 -1.16
CA GLY A 169 25.01 6.62 -1.92
C GLY A 169 24.74 8.06 -1.48
N THR A 170 23.67 8.28 -0.67
CA THR A 170 23.40 9.60 -0.08
C THR A 170 24.00 9.68 1.33
N PRO A 171 24.42 10.85 1.81
CA PRO A 171 24.87 11.02 3.20
C PRO A 171 23.79 10.57 4.21
N SER A 172 22.53 10.92 3.96
CA SER A 172 21.38 10.50 4.79
C SER A 172 21.15 8.99 4.75
N GLY A 173 21.31 8.35 3.59
CA GLY A 173 21.18 6.90 3.45
C GLY A 173 22.26 6.14 4.23
N ARG A 174 23.53 6.58 4.13
CA ARG A 174 24.64 6.00 4.91
C ARG A 174 24.42 6.15 6.41
N GLU A 175 23.97 7.32 6.86
CA GLU A 175 23.68 7.58 8.26
C GLU A 175 22.51 6.70 8.75
N GLN A 176 21.46 6.56 7.95
CA GLN A 176 20.33 5.68 8.28
C GLN A 176 20.77 4.23 8.47
N ILE A 177 21.62 3.71 7.56
CA ILE A 177 22.14 2.34 7.69
C ILE A 177 23.00 2.20 8.94
N ARG A 178 23.86 3.18 9.22
CA ARG A 178 24.68 3.18 10.44
C ARG A 178 23.82 3.16 11.70
N GLN A 179 22.76 3.95 11.75
CA GLN A 179 21.84 3.99 12.90
C GLN A 179 21.05 2.70 13.08
N MET A 180 20.57 2.11 11.98
CA MET A 180 19.75 0.90 12.03
C MET A 180 20.57 -0.36 12.34
N ASP A 181 21.80 -0.45 11.82
CA ASP A 181 22.60 -1.67 11.82
C ASP A 181 23.88 -1.56 12.61
N GLY A 182 24.27 -0.35 13.03
CA GLY A 182 25.52 -0.09 13.74
C GLY A 182 26.77 -0.36 12.91
N GLU A 183 26.64 -0.46 11.58
CA GLU A 183 27.72 -0.89 10.70
C GLU A 183 28.19 0.19 9.75
N GLU A 184 29.48 0.23 9.56
CA GLU A 184 30.16 0.99 8.50
C GLU A 184 30.65 0.02 7.42
N PHE A 185 30.48 0.40 6.14
CA PHE A 185 31.02 -0.40 5.03
C PHE A 185 32.02 0.42 4.23
N PRO A 186 33.28 0.32 4.60
CA PRO A 186 34.35 1.03 3.90
C PRO A 186 34.59 0.49 2.49
N ARG A 187 34.17 -0.75 2.19
CA ARG A 187 34.39 -1.40 0.90
C ARG A 187 33.11 -1.85 0.24
N PHE A 188 33.08 -1.80 -1.08
CA PHE A 188 31.94 -2.27 -1.88
C PHE A 188 31.55 -3.73 -1.58
N ASP A 189 32.54 -4.61 -1.41
CA ASP A 189 32.26 -6.02 -1.15
C ASP A 189 31.60 -6.24 0.23
N ASP A 190 31.88 -5.40 1.22
CA ASP A 190 31.23 -5.43 2.53
C ASP A 190 29.77 -4.96 2.43
N TYR A 191 29.51 -3.94 1.61
CA TYR A 191 28.15 -3.51 1.30
C TYR A 191 27.33 -4.62 0.61
N VAL A 192 27.90 -5.32 -0.38
CA VAL A 192 27.23 -6.44 -1.06
C VAL A 192 26.89 -7.57 -0.07
N LYS A 193 27.81 -7.90 0.84
CA LYS A 193 27.56 -8.89 1.89
C LYS A 193 26.45 -8.45 2.85
N LEU A 194 26.39 -7.14 3.18
CA LEU A 194 25.33 -6.59 4.01
C LEU A 194 23.96 -6.76 3.34
N LEU A 195 23.83 -6.45 2.05
CA LEU A 195 22.57 -6.64 1.31
C LEU A 195 22.10 -8.10 1.43
N ASP A 196 22.98 -9.06 1.14
CA ASP A 196 22.65 -10.47 1.21
C ASP A 196 22.24 -10.91 2.63
N ARG A 197 22.99 -10.46 3.64
CA ARG A 197 22.72 -10.77 5.03
C ARG A 197 21.36 -10.21 5.46
N LYS A 198 21.07 -8.94 5.15
CA LYS A 198 19.81 -8.31 5.53
C LYS A 198 18.61 -9.02 4.93
N ILE A 199 18.63 -9.32 3.63
CA ILE A 199 17.53 -10.06 2.99
C ILE A 199 17.35 -11.45 3.63
N ASN A 200 18.45 -12.16 3.99
CA ASN A 200 18.37 -13.43 4.68
C ASN A 200 17.75 -13.30 6.09
N GLU A 201 18.18 -12.30 6.87
CA GLU A 201 17.65 -12.03 8.21
C GLU A 201 16.15 -11.76 8.17
N PHE A 202 15.67 -11.00 7.16
CA PHE A 202 14.24 -10.74 7.00
C PHE A 202 13.45 -12.00 6.68
N LYS A 203 13.97 -12.85 5.79
CA LYS A 203 13.35 -14.16 5.52
C LYS A 203 13.31 -15.03 6.77
N GLN A 204 14.39 -15.10 7.55
CA GLN A 204 14.45 -15.86 8.81
C GLN A 204 13.47 -15.33 9.85
N LYS A 205 13.24 -14.02 9.89
CA LYS A 205 12.24 -13.38 10.75
C LYS A 205 10.80 -13.53 10.22
N GLY A 206 10.60 -14.29 9.14
CA GLY A 206 9.30 -14.65 8.60
C GLY A 206 8.71 -13.64 7.63
N ALA A 207 9.52 -12.77 7.01
CA ALA A 207 9.03 -11.90 5.93
C ALA A 207 8.48 -12.74 4.77
N VAL A 208 7.31 -12.36 4.27
CA VAL A 208 6.62 -13.01 3.16
C VAL A 208 6.79 -12.27 1.83
N ALA A 209 7.24 -11.01 1.89
CA ALA A 209 7.49 -10.16 0.73
C ALA A 209 8.62 -9.16 1.01
N LEU A 210 9.17 -8.61 -0.06
CA LEU A 210 9.98 -7.40 -0.07
C LEU A 210 9.14 -6.26 -0.64
N LYS A 211 9.38 -5.02 -0.19
CA LYS A 211 8.68 -3.81 -0.67
C LYS A 211 9.68 -2.78 -1.13
N THR A 212 9.39 -2.12 -2.27
CA THR A 212 10.10 -0.92 -2.69
C THR A 212 9.14 0.26 -2.87
N VAL A 213 9.60 1.42 -2.41
CA VAL A 213 8.95 2.72 -2.56
C VAL A 213 9.84 3.69 -3.35
N THR A 214 10.67 3.16 -4.22
CA THR A 214 11.62 3.93 -5.06
C THR A 214 11.03 5.17 -5.72
N PRO A 215 9.76 5.18 -6.23
CA PRO A 215 9.17 6.37 -6.86
C PRO A 215 9.15 7.63 -6.01
N TYR A 216 9.28 7.52 -4.69
CA TYR A 216 9.43 8.69 -3.80
C TYR A 216 10.77 9.40 -3.93
N TYR A 217 11.76 8.77 -4.60
CA TYR A 217 13.14 9.26 -4.65
C TYR A 217 13.69 9.38 -6.07
N ARG A 218 13.32 8.42 -6.95
CA ARG A 218 13.79 8.34 -8.34
C ARG A 218 12.86 7.47 -9.20
N GLY A 219 13.10 7.44 -10.50
CA GLY A 219 12.41 6.56 -11.44
C GLY A 219 12.66 5.07 -11.20
N LEU A 220 11.76 4.25 -11.76
CA LEU A 220 11.79 2.78 -11.71
C LEU A 220 12.69 2.16 -12.82
N ASP A 221 13.50 2.95 -13.47
CA ASP A 221 14.40 2.58 -14.56
C ASP A 221 15.70 1.95 -14.03
N TYR A 222 15.63 0.71 -13.58
CA TYR A 222 16.78 -0.03 -13.09
C TYR A 222 17.61 -0.59 -14.26
N GLU A 223 18.75 0.05 -14.53
CA GLU A 223 19.70 -0.37 -15.56
C GLU A 223 20.61 -1.49 -15.06
N GLU A 224 21.09 -2.32 -15.99
CA GLU A 224 22.10 -3.30 -15.63
C GLU A 224 23.47 -2.63 -15.48
N VAL A 225 24.01 -2.70 -14.28
CA VAL A 225 25.33 -2.16 -13.94
C VAL A 225 26.26 -3.31 -13.57
N SER A 226 27.46 -3.33 -14.16
CA SER A 226 28.49 -4.31 -13.80
C SER A 226 28.99 -4.11 -12.36
N ALA A 227 29.45 -5.18 -11.71
CA ALA A 227 30.04 -5.07 -10.37
C ALA A 227 31.25 -4.11 -10.34
N ASP A 228 32.01 -4.03 -11.43
CA ASP A 228 33.18 -3.16 -11.51
C ASP A 228 32.78 -1.69 -11.67
N ASP A 229 31.72 -1.39 -12.44
CA ASP A 229 31.18 -0.04 -12.58
C ASP A 229 30.58 0.43 -11.25
N ALA A 230 29.77 -0.41 -10.61
CA ALA A 230 29.20 -0.12 -9.30
C ALA A 230 30.29 0.07 -8.24
N ARG A 231 31.37 -0.73 -8.27
CA ARG A 231 32.51 -0.58 -7.36
C ARG A 231 33.25 0.73 -7.58
N ARG A 232 33.46 1.14 -8.84
CA ARG A 232 34.06 2.44 -9.13
C ARG A 232 33.20 3.58 -8.61
N ALA A 233 31.91 3.53 -8.86
CA ALA A 233 30.96 4.53 -8.38
C ALA A 233 30.91 4.58 -6.84
N PHE A 234 30.93 3.41 -6.18
CA PHE A 234 30.95 3.31 -4.71
C PHE A 234 32.18 3.98 -4.08
N HIS A 235 33.35 3.88 -4.71
CA HIS A 235 34.61 4.44 -4.21
C HIS A 235 34.94 5.81 -4.80
N ALA A 236 34.02 6.44 -5.54
CA ALA A 236 34.24 7.80 -6.02
C ALA A 236 34.53 8.76 -4.88
N THR A 237 35.47 9.68 -5.10
CA THR A 237 35.90 10.66 -4.08
C THR A 237 34.97 11.88 -4.06
N GLY A 238 34.65 12.37 -2.89
CA GLY A 238 33.74 13.51 -2.69
C GLY A 238 32.27 13.10 -2.64
N GLU A 239 31.37 14.04 -2.85
CA GLU A 239 29.93 13.74 -2.94
C GLU A 239 29.62 13.02 -4.25
N PRO A 240 28.99 11.83 -4.21
CA PRO A 240 28.69 11.07 -5.42
C PRO A 240 27.77 11.85 -6.37
N THR A 241 28.08 11.84 -7.64
CA THR A 241 27.22 12.39 -8.68
C THR A 241 25.88 11.63 -8.77
N PRO A 242 24.82 12.21 -9.34
CA PRO A 242 23.57 11.48 -9.58
C PRO A 242 23.76 10.17 -10.36
N ALA A 243 24.67 10.14 -11.33
CA ALA A 243 24.97 8.94 -12.12
C ALA A 243 25.65 7.85 -11.27
N GLU A 244 26.59 8.21 -10.42
CA GLU A 244 27.25 7.27 -9.51
C GLU A 244 26.29 6.71 -8.47
N LYS A 245 25.40 7.55 -7.90
CA LYS A 245 24.33 7.09 -7.00
C LYS A 245 23.45 6.08 -7.70
N LYS A 246 22.94 6.42 -8.90
CA LYS A 246 22.11 5.54 -9.70
C LYS A 246 22.80 4.20 -9.99
N ALA A 247 24.07 4.23 -10.38
CA ALA A 247 24.82 3.00 -10.71
C ALA A 247 24.92 2.04 -9.52
N VAL A 248 25.17 2.53 -8.31
CA VAL A 248 25.22 1.70 -7.10
C VAL A 248 23.82 1.22 -6.71
N GLU A 249 22.81 2.09 -6.76
CA GLU A 249 21.42 1.72 -6.44
C GLU A 249 20.86 0.69 -7.42
N ASP A 250 21.12 0.83 -8.72
CA ASP A 250 20.71 -0.12 -9.74
C ASP A 250 21.36 -1.49 -9.50
N PHE A 251 22.69 -1.51 -9.29
CA PHE A 251 23.40 -2.75 -8.95
C PHE A 251 22.80 -3.43 -7.70
N ALA A 252 22.58 -2.63 -6.65
CA ALA A 252 22.01 -3.12 -5.41
C ALA A 252 20.59 -3.68 -5.59
N PHE A 253 19.75 -3.01 -6.37
CA PHE A 253 18.40 -3.49 -6.69
C PHE A 253 18.45 -4.84 -7.43
N HIS A 254 19.27 -4.95 -8.46
CA HIS A 254 19.47 -6.22 -9.16
C HIS A 254 20.00 -7.33 -8.24
N ARG A 255 20.83 -6.98 -7.23
CA ARG A 255 21.28 -7.93 -6.22
C ARG A 255 20.12 -8.40 -5.34
N VAL A 256 19.29 -7.47 -4.87
CA VAL A 256 18.07 -7.79 -4.10
C VAL A 256 17.14 -8.69 -4.89
N VAL A 257 16.89 -8.42 -6.17
CA VAL A 257 16.04 -9.27 -7.03
C VAL A 257 16.58 -10.70 -7.12
N ARG A 258 17.89 -10.88 -7.30
CA ARG A 258 18.50 -12.23 -7.32
C ARG A 258 18.32 -12.96 -6.00
N ARG A 259 18.51 -12.27 -4.87
CA ARG A 259 18.27 -12.84 -3.54
C ARG A 259 16.80 -13.17 -3.30
N ALA A 260 15.89 -12.31 -3.76
CA ALA A 260 14.45 -12.57 -3.70
C ALA A 260 14.05 -13.87 -4.44
N ILE A 261 14.63 -14.12 -5.61
CA ILE A 261 14.44 -15.37 -6.36
C ILE A 261 14.93 -16.57 -5.54
N GLU A 262 16.16 -16.53 -5.03
CA GLU A 262 16.76 -17.61 -4.26
C GLU A 262 15.97 -17.95 -2.99
N LEU A 263 15.35 -16.94 -2.36
CA LEU A 263 14.58 -17.09 -1.13
C LEU A 263 13.08 -17.25 -1.36
N ASN A 264 12.65 -17.30 -2.62
CA ASN A 264 11.23 -17.35 -3.02
C ASN A 264 10.39 -16.22 -2.39
N LEU A 265 10.92 -15.00 -2.37
CA LEU A 265 10.24 -13.81 -1.89
C LEU A 265 9.72 -12.99 -3.08
N PRO A 266 8.41 -12.67 -3.17
CA PRO A 266 7.92 -11.72 -4.14
C PRO A 266 8.31 -10.29 -3.77
N ILE A 267 8.32 -9.40 -4.76
CA ILE A 267 8.59 -7.97 -4.58
C ILE A 267 7.32 -7.17 -4.85
N GLN A 268 6.88 -6.43 -3.85
CA GLN A 268 5.84 -5.40 -3.94
C GLN A 268 6.47 -4.11 -4.44
N VAL A 269 5.93 -3.53 -5.50
CA VAL A 269 6.46 -2.32 -6.12
C VAL A 269 5.42 -1.22 -6.06
N HIS A 270 5.75 -0.12 -5.38
CA HIS A 270 4.94 1.10 -5.45
C HIS A 270 4.98 1.65 -6.88
N THR A 271 3.83 1.88 -7.48
CA THR A 271 3.69 2.49 -8.82
C THR A 271 2.56 3.52 -8.80
N GLY A 272 2.55 4.46 -9.74
CA GLY A 272 1.50 5.47 -9.80
C GLY A 272 1.59 6.55 -8.71
N ILE A 273 0.44 7.08 -8.30
CA ILE A 273 0.33 8.20 -7.37
C ILE A 273 1.07 7.95 -6.05
N LEU A 274 1.73 8.99 -5.54
CA LEU A 274 2.44 8.96 -4.24
C LEU A 274 1.60 9.61 -3.15
N ALA A 275 1.86 9.23 -1.90
CA ALA A 275 1.30 9.88 -0.73
C ALA A 275 1.74 11.35 -0.64
N TRP A 276 0.95 12.16 0.07
CA TRP A 276 1.18 13.58 0.24
C TRP A 276 1.13 14.36 -1.10
N ASN A 277 1.62 15.58 -1.11
CA ASN A 277 1.72 16.44 -2.30
C ASN A 277 3.10 16.32 -2.99
N THR A 278 3.62 15.10 -3.12
CA THR A 278 5.01 14.84 -3.57
C THR A 278 5.11 14.10 -4.90
N THR A 279 3.98 13.82 -5.55
CA THR A 279 3.97 13.01 -6.78
C THR A 279 4.74 13.68 -7.91
N PHE A 280 5.80 12.99 -8.38
CA PHE A 280 6.48 13.31 -9.64
C PHE A 280 6.22 12.17 -10.63
N LEU A 281 5.22 12.37 -11.49
CA LEU A 281 4.68 11.34 -12.39
C LEU A 281 5.75 10.56 -13.19
N PRO A 282 6.81 11.19 -13.74
CA PRO A 282 7.83 10.43 -14.47
C PRO A 282 8.46 9.29 -13.65
N TYR A 283 8.59 9.44 -12.33
CA TYR A 283 9.16 8.40 -11.47
C TYR A 283 8.22 7.21 -11.23
N CYS A 284 6.93 7.45 -11.35
CA CYS A 284 5.88 6.51 -10.93
C CYS A 284 5.39 5.59 -12.06
N ASN A 285 5.93 5.75 -13.28
CA ASN A 285 5.47 5.02 -14.47
C ASN A 285 5.95 3.57 -14.44
N PRO A 286 5.03 2.57 -14.32
CA PRO A 286 5.39 1.17 -14.25
C PRO A 286 6.04 0.61 -15.52
N THR A 287 5.90 1.27 -16.67
CA THR A 287 6.52 0.81 -17.94
C THR A 287 8.05 0.83 -17.89
N GLN A 288 8.64 1.62 -17.00
CA GLN A 288 10.10 1.62 -16.78
C GLN A 288 10.62 0.26 -16.28
N LEU A 289 9.76 -0.58 -15.71
CA LEU A 289 10.10 -1.92 -15.22
C LEU A 289 10.15 -3.01 -16.32
N ASN A 290 9.81 -2.69 -17.58
CA ASN A 290 9.75 -3.67 -18.67
C ASN A 290 11.02 -4.52 -18.80
N ALA A 291 12.18 -3.88 -18.82
CA ALA A 291 13.47 -4.57 -18.94
C ALA A 291 13.74 -5.50 -17.75
N LEU A 292 13.34 -5.08 -16.56
CA LEU A 292 13.47 -5.87 -15.33
C LEU A 292 12.62 -7.14 -15.39
N PHE A 293 11.36 -7.05 -15.84
CA PHE A 293 10.45 -8.21 -15.93
C PHE A 293 10.94 -9.25 -16.94
N LEU A 294 11.46 -8.80 -18.09
CA LEU A 294 12.08 -9.66 -19.09
C LEU A 294 13.33 -10.37 -18.56
N ARG A 295 14.15 -9.65 -17.80
CA ARG A 295 15.40 -10.17 -17.25
C ARG A 295 15.20 -11.22 -16.16
N TYR A 296 14.17 -11.03 -15.31
CA TYR A 296 13.93 -11.86 -14.13
C TYR A 296 12.57 -12.55 -14.17
N PRO A 297 12.31 -13.43 -15.15
CA PRO A 297 11.01 -14.11 -15.26
C PRO A 297 10.69 -15.03 -14.08
N GLN A 298 11.70 -15.39 -13.26
CA GLN A 298 11.53 -16.19 -12.04
C GLN A 298 11.16 -15.34 -10.81
N CYS A 299 11.38 -14.02 -10.84
CA CYS A 299 10.99 -13.13 -9.76
C CYS A 299 9.52 -12.75 -9.90
N ARG A 300 8.75 -12.89 -8.83
CA ARG A 300 7.35 -12.46 -8.81
C ARG A 300 7.25 -11.01 -8.36
N PHE A 301 6.57 -10.19 -9.16
CA PHE A 301 6.34 -8.78 -8.86
C PHE A 301 4.85 -8.52 -8.73
N VAL A 302 4.46 -7.67 -7.77
CA VAL A 302 3.10 -7.13 -7.69
C VAL A 302 3.16 -5.61 -7.69
N LEU A 303 2.41 -5.00 -8.63
CA LEU A 303 2.41 -3.56 -8.86
C LEU A 303 1.20 -2.94 -8.17
N PHE A 304 1.44 -1.91 -7.35
CA PHE A 304 0.45 -1.31 -6.48
C PHE A 304 -0.34 -0.17 -7.11
N HIS A 305 -1.48 0.13 -6.51
CA HIS A 305 -2.34 1.29 -6.79
C HIS A 305 -2.93 1.29 -8.20
N GLY A 306 -3.05 0.09 -8.81
CA GLY A 306 -3.44 -0.01 -10.21
C GLY A 306 -2.57 0.84 -11.14
N GLY A 307 -1.38 1.26 -10.70
CA GLY A 307 -0.46 2.13 -11.43
C GLY A 307 -1.01 3.53 -11.76
N TYR A 308 -2.13 3.98 -11.13
CA TYR A 308 -2.77 5.23 -11.51
C TYR A 308 -1.80 6.42 -11.50
N PRO A 309 -1.72 7.25 -12.58
CA PRO A 309 -2.63 7.30 -13.74
C PRO A 309 -2.26 6.39 -14.93
N PHE A 310 -1.24 5.53 -14.83
CA PHE A 310 -0.74 4.64 -15.91
C PHE A 310 -1.47 3.28 -15.90
N SER A 311 -2.77 3.27 -15.63
CA SER A 311 -3.53 2.04 -15.38
C SER A 311 -3.78 1.23 -16.67
N ASP A 312 -3.88 1.87 -17.82
CA ASP A 312 -3.99 1.18 -19.11
C ASP A 312 -2.68 0.42 -19.43
N GLU A 313 -1.53 1.07 -19.28
CA GLU A 313 -0.22 0.47 -19.49
C GLU A 313 0.05 -0.66 -18.49
N LEU A 314 -0.35 -0.46 -17.22
CA LEU A 314 -0.23 -1.50 -16.19
C LEU A 314 -1.00 -2.76 -16.57
N GLY A 315 -2.22 -2.64 -17.11
CA GLY A 315 -2.99 -3.78 -17.59
C GLY A 315 -2.24 -4.57 -18.67
N VAL A 316 -1.57 -3.88 -19.60
CA VAL A 316 -0.75 -4.50 -20.63
C VAL A 316 0.47 -5.21 -20.05
N LEU A 317 1.16 -4.61 -19.07
CA LEU A 317 2.29 -5.23 -18.37
C LEU A 317 1.87 -6.55 -17.70
N VAL A 318 0.79 -6.51 -16.93
CA VAL A 318 0.31 -7.68 -16.17
C VAL A 318 -0.19 -8.79 -17.11
N LYS A 319 -0.81 -8.43 -18.23
CA LYS A 319 -1.17 -9.37 -19.29
C LYS A 319 0.06 -10.04 -19.91
N THR A 320 1.10 -9.24 -20.17
CA THR A 320 2.27 -9.68 -20.96
C THR A 320 3.22 -10.55 -20.15
N PHE A 321 3.45 -10.19 -18.88
CA PHE A 321 4.47 -10.84 -18.07
C PHE A 321 3.88 -11.84 -17.08
N PRO A 322 4.19 -13.17 -17.22
CA PRO A 322 3.68 -14.20 -16.33
C PRO A 322 3.99 -13.98 -14.84
N ASN A 323 5.11 -13.33 -14.58
CA ASN A 323 5.63 -13.03 -13.23
C ASN A 323 5.16 -11.70 -12.63
N VAL A 324 4.30 -10.94 -13.34
CA VAL A 324 3.79 -9.64 -12.89
C VAL A 324 2.32 -9.73 -12.54
N TYR A 325 1.95 -9.17 -11.40
CA TYR A 325 0.62 -9.14 -10.81
C TYR A 325 0.22 -7.70 -10.51
N LEU A 326 -1.05 -7.43 -10.32
CA LEU A 326 -1.54 -6.12 -9.92
C LEU A 326 -2.28 -6.19 -8.57
N ASP A 327 -2.19 -5.11 -7.83
CA ASP A 327 -2.89 -4.93 -6.59
C ASP A 327 -3.81 -3.69 -6.66
N LEU A 328 -5.06 -3.87 -6.22
CA LEU A 328 -6.06 -2.80 -6.14
C LEU A 328 -5.84 -1.86 -4.94
N CYS A 329 -4.76 -2.08 -4.20
CA CYS A 329 -4.32 -1.25 -3.09
C CYS A 329 -4.53 0.24 -3.41
N TRP A 330 -5.23 1.01 -2.56
CA TRP A 330 -5.67 2.40 -2.74
C TRP A 330 -6.62 2.69 -3.90
N MET A 331 -6.66 1.88 -4.92
CA MET A 331 -7.38 2.24 -6.13
C MET A 331 -8.86 2.59 -5.87
N PRO A 332 -9.61 1.82 -5.04
CA PRO A 332 -10.97 2.21 -4.62
C PRO A 332 -11.06 3.54 -3.87
N TRP A 333 -10.00 3.92 -3.16
CA TRP A 333 -9.91 5.21 -2.48
C TRP A 333 -9.55 6.35 -3.42
N ILE A 334 -8.68 6.12 -4.42
CA ILE A 334 -8.41 7.12 -5.44
C ILE A 334 -9.71 7.49 -6.15
N SER A 335 -10.43 6.49 -6.63
CA SER A 335 -11.76 6.67 -7.21
C SER A 335 -12.47 5.31 -7.38
N LEU A 336 -13.64 5.20 -6.79
CA LEU A 336 -14.51 4.03 -6.97
C LEU A 336 -14.87 3.83 -8.46
N GLU A 337 -15.16 4.89 -9.17
CA GLU A 337 -15.56 4.83 -10.60
C GLU A 337 -14.37 4.42 -11.49
N LEU A 338 -13.18 4.95 -11.25
CA LEU A 338 -11.97 4.50 -11.94
C LEU A 338 -11.69 3.02 -11.66
N THR A 339 -11.82 2.59 -10.41
CA THR A 339 -11.63 1.18 -10.05
C THR A 339 -12.58 0.27 -10.81
N LYS A 340 -13.87 0.62 -10.87
CA LYS A 340 -14.87 -0.15 -11.61
C LYS A 340 -14.53 -0.19 -13.10
N ARG A 341 -14.22 0.97 -13.69
CA ARG A 341 -13.85 1.07 -15.10
C ARG A 341 -12.64 0.21 -15.45
N PHE A 342 -11.57 0.31 -14.68
CA PHE A 342 -10.35 -0.44 -14.98
C PHE A 342 -10.51 -1.93 -14.68
N LEU A 343 -11.19 -2.29 -13.60
CA LEU A 343 -11.47 -3.70 -13.30
C LEU A 343 -12.32 -4.35 -14.40
N ASP A 344 -13.31 -3.63 -14.94
CA ASP A 344 -14.13 -4.11 -16.05
C ASP A 344 -13.28 -4.43 -17.29
N VAL A 345 -12.40 -3.51 -17.68
CA VAL A 345 -11.48 -3.67 -18.81
C VAL A 345 -10.42 -4.75 -18.51
N TRP A 346 -9.81 -4.71 -17.35
CA TRP A 346 -8.75 -5.66 -17.01
C TRP A 346 -9.22 -7.10 -16.92
N LEU A 347 -10.46 -7.35 -16.47
CA LEU A 347 -11.02 -8.72 -16.47
C LEU A 347 -11.20 -9.33 -17.87
N GLU A 348 -11.13 -8.50 -18.91
CA GLU A 348 -11.16 -8.96 -20.30
C GLU A 348 -9.76 -9.25 -20.89
N ILE A 349 -8.73 -8.60 -20.35
CA ILE A 349 -7.38 -8.65 -20.92
C ILE A 349 -6.35 -9.35 -20.03
N VAL A 350 -6.61 -9.45 -18.72
CA VAL A 350 -5.70 -10.01 -17.72
C VAL A 350 -6.31 -11.26 -17.09
N PRO A 351 -5.54 -12.36 -16.93
CA PRO A 351 -6.01 -13.55 -16.21
C PRO A 351 -6.45 -13.22 -14.78
N SER A 352 -7.61 -13.72 -14.35
CA SER A 352 -8.25 -13.37 -13.08
C SER A 352 -7.45 -13.75 -11.83
N ASN A 353 -6.49 -14.65 -11.94
CA ASN A 353 -5.58 -15.03 -10.85
C ASN A 353 -4.45 -14.04 -10.59
N LYS A 354 -4.44 -12.89 -11.26
CA LYS A 354 -3.40 -11.87 -11.14
C LYS A 354 -3.82 -10.61 -10.38
N PHE A 355 -5.05 -10.59 -9.89
CA PHE A 355 -5.59 -9.47 -9.13
C PHE A 355 -5.54 -9.75 -7.64
N MET A 356 -5.12 -8.77 -6.85
CA MET A 356 -5.13 -8.81 -5.39
C MET A 356 -5.69 -7.51 -4.81
N TRP A 357 -5.92 -7.50 -3.50
CA TRP A 357 -6.42 -6.36 -2.77
C TRP A 357 -5.62 -6.16 -1.48
N GLY A 358 -5.24 -4.91 -1.20
CA GLY A 358 -4.68 -4.43 0.06
C GLY A 358 -5.31 -3.10 0.48
N GLY A 359 -5.37 -2.85 1.79
CA GLY A 359 -5.98 -1.63 2.33
C GLY A 359 -5.05 -0.42 2.25
N ASP A 360 -3.76 -0.62 2.53
CA ASP A 360 -2.71 0.42 2.55
C ASP A 360 -3.07 1.61 3.44
N ALA A 361 -3.43 1.31 4.66
CA ALA A 361 -3.87 2.31 5.60
C ALA A 361 -3.14 2.22 6.95
N HIS A 362 -3.25 3.28 7.73
CA HIS A 362 -2.63 3.42 9.05
C HIS A 362 -3.62 3.29 10.20
N ARG A 363 -4.92 3.20 9.90
CA ARG A 363 -6.01 3.16 10.90
C ARG A 363 -7.05 2.14 10.50
N ALA A 364 -7.54 1.39 11.47
CA ALA A 364 -8.44 0.26 11.22
C ALA A 364 -9.78 0.68 10.58
N GLU A 365 -10.31 1.84 10.92
CA GLU A 365 -11.51 2.41 10.29
C GLU A 365 -11.29 2.70 8.81
N CYS A 366 -10.08 3.17 8.49
CA CYS A 366 -9.67 3.42 7.11
C CYS A 366 -9.55 2.11 6.32
N ILE A 367 -8.97 1.07 6.92
CA ILE A 367 -8.89 -0.28 6.33
C ILE A 367 -10.29 -0.79 6.01
N HIS A 368 -11.22 -0.71 7.00
CA HIS A 368 -12.59 -1.16 6.82
C HIS A 368 -13.33 -0.34 5.75
N GLY A 369 -13.20 0.98 5.77
CA GLY A 369 -13.79 1.86 4.76
C GLY A 369 -13.29 1.57 3.35
N HIS A 370 -11.98 1.32 3.19
CA HIS A 370 -11.40 0.91 1.92
C HIS A 370 -11.92 -0.46 1.46
N TRP A 371 -12.01 -1.42 2.39
CA TRP A 371 -12.63 -2.72 2.12
C TRP A 371 -14.04 -2.58 1.55
N LEU A 372 -14.90 -1.77 2.16
CA LEU A 372 -16.27 -1.55 1.70
C LEU A 372 -16.31 -0.98 0.27
N LEU A 373 -15.40 -0.08 -0.08
CA LEU A 373 -15.29 0.46 -1.44
C LEU A 373 -14.77 -0.59 -2.44
N ALA A 374 -13.76 -1.36 -2.04
CA ALA A 374 -13.19 -2.42 -2.88
C ALA A 374 -14.22 -3.53 -3.16
N GLN A 375 -14.90 -3.97 -2.11
CA GLN A 375 -15.97 -4.96 -2.20
C GLN A 375 -17.09 -4.47 -3.14
N GLN A 376 -17.53 -3.22 -2.98
CA GLN A 376 -18.54 -2.62 -3.85
C GLN A 376 -18.08 -2.64 -5.31
N ALA A 377 -16.85 -2.17 -5.61
CA ALA A 377 -16.32 -2.12 -6.96
C ALA A 377 -16.32 -3.51 -7.62
N VAL A 378 -15.76 -4.49 -6.92
CA VAL A 378 -15.64 -5.87 -7.44
C VAL A 378 -17.01 -6.51 -7.64
N CYS A 379 -17.91 -6.39 -6.65
CA CYS A 379 -19.24 -7.01 -6.74
C CYS A 379 -20.12 -6.35 -7.81
N GLU A 380 -20.06 -5.03 -7.96
CA GLU A 380 -20.82 -4.33 -9.03
C GLU A 380 -20.32 -4.71 -10.43
N VAL A 381 -19.00 -4.72 -10.65
CA VAL A 381 -18.43 -5.08 -11.96
C VAL A 381 -18.71 -6.55 -12.31
N LEU A 382 -18.49 -7.47 -11.39
CA LEU A 382 -18.76 -8.88 -11.61
C LEU A 382 -20.26 -9.14 -11.80
N GLY A 383 -21.11 -8.48 -11.01
CA GLY A 383 -22.56 -8.55 -11.17
C GLY A 383 -23.04 -8.08 -12.55
N GLU A 384 -22.42 -7.01 -13.08
CA GLU A 384 -22.72 -6.51 -14.43
C GLU A 384 -22.25 -7.48 -15.51
N LYS A 385 -21.05 -8.08 -15.38
CA LYS A 385 -20.56 -9.09 -16.32
C LYS A 385 -21.43 -10.36 -16.32
N VAL A 386 -22.00 -10.76 -15.20
CA VAL A 386 -22.96 -11.86 -15.16
C VAL A 386 -24.29 -11.44 -15.82
N ARG A 387 -24.78 -10.23 -15.56
CA ARG A 387 -26.00 -9.70 -16.16
C ARG A 387 -25.91 -9.62 -17.68
N SER A 388 -24.78 -9.17 -18.21
CA SER A 388 -24.50 -9.11 -19.65
C SER A 388 -24.17 -10.47 -20.28
N ARG A 389 -24.09 -11.55 -19.48
CA ARG A 389 -23.67 -12.91 -19.89
C ARG A 389 -22.22 -12.99 -20.38
N ALA A 390 -21.37 -12.03 -20.01
CA ALA A 390 -19.93 -12.10 -20.25
C ALA A 390 -19.24 -13.09 -19.31
N LEU A 391 -19.84 -13.34 -18.12
CA LEU A 391 -19.40 -14.35 -17.17
C LEU A 391 -20.59 -15.20 -16.70
N ASP A 392 -20.34 -16.46 -16.34
CA ASP A 392 -21.27 -17.25 -15.53
C ASP A 392 -21.14 -16.89 -14.03
N HIS A 393 -22.17 -17.19 -13.28
CA HIS A 393 -22.26 -16.87 -11.86
C HIS A 393 -21.15 -17.51 -11.01
N GLN A 394 -20.82 -18.76 -11.27
CA GLN A 394 -19.78 -19.50 -10.55
C GLN A 394 -18.40 -18.91 -10.80
N SER A 395 -18.12 -18.48 -12.01
CA SER A 395 -16.88 -17.78 -12.36
C SER A 395 -16.77 -16.43 -11.66
N ALA A 396 -17.87 -15.66 -11.55
CA ALA A 396 -17.88 -14.40 -10.81
C ALA A 396 -17.55 -14.60 -9.32
N LEU A 397 -18.14 -15.62 -8.69
CA LEU A 397 -17.82 -15.97 -7.29
C LEU A 397 -16.34 -16.35 -7.12
N ARG A 398 -15.80 -17.21 -8.00
CA ARG A 398 -14.38 -17.59 -7.95
C ARG A 398 -13.44 -16.38 -8.13
N ILE A 399 -13.78 -15.47 -9.03
CA ILE A 399 -12.98 -14.27 -9.25
C ILE A 399 -12.99 -13.37 -8.02
N ALA A 400 -14.15 -13.14 -7.42
CA ALA A 400 -14.25 -12.34 -6.19
C ALA A 400 -13.43 -12.96 -5.04
N GLN A 401 -13.56 -14.27 -4.81
CA GLN A 401 -12.76 -14.99 -3.82
C GLN A 401 -11.26 -14.93 -4.16
N GLY A 402 -10.91 -15.04 -5.44
CA GLY A 402 -9.55 -14.91 -5.92
C GLY A 402 -8.94 -13.55 -5.55
N ILE A 403 -9.62 -12.45 -5.87
CA ILE A 403 -9.15 -11.08 -5.61
C ILE A 403 -8.90 -10.85 -4.13
N PHE A 404 -9.79 -11.30 -3.27
CA PHE A 404 -9.77 -10.96 -1.84
C PHE A 404 -9.08 -12.01 -0.95
N ARG A 405 -8.68 -13.16 -1.50
CA ARG A 405 -8.02 -14.21 -0.72
C ARG A 405 -7.10 -15.11 -1.53
N ASP A 406 -7.64 -15.90 -2.48
CA ASP A 406 -6.95 -17.07 -3.00
C ASP A 406 -5.72 -16.71 -3.84
N ASN A 407 -5.78 -15.60 -4.59
CA ASN A 407 -4.65 -15.12 -5.38
C ASN A 407 -3.49 -14.66 -4.49
N ALA A 408 -3.79 -13.90 -3.43
CA ALA A 408 -2.80 -13.47 -2.45
C ALA A 408 -2.22 -14.67 -1.69
N GLN A 409 -3.06 -15.62 -1.27
CA GLN A 409 -2.64 -16.84 -0.59
C GLN A 409 -1.61 -17.62 -1.43
N SER A 410 -1.91 -17.81 -2.71
CA SER A 410 -1.02 -18.49 -3.65
C SER A 410 0.26 -17.68 -3.92
N PHE A 411 0.10 -16.38 -4.20
CA PHE A 411 1.21 -15.49 -4.57
C PHE A 411 2.25 -15.35 -3.47
N PHE A 412 1.82 -15.16 -2.24
CA PHE A 412 2.72 -14.98 -1.07
C PHE A 412 3.04 -16.31 -0.37
N SER A 413 2.49 -17.45 -0.82
CA SER A 413 2.65 -18.77 -0.19
C SER A 413 2.24 -18.75 1.30
N ILE A 414 1.07 -18.16 1.59
CA ILE A 414 0.47 -18.10 2.93
C ILE A 414 -0.34 -19.39 3.14
N HIS A 415 -0.16 -20.05 4.31
CA HIS A 415 -0.82 -21.33 4.64
C HIS A 415 -1.68 -21.23 5.91
#